data_708ba6250fefc3b8747cb9ac1994c580
#
_entry.id   708ba6250fefc3b8747cb9ac1994c580
#
_cell.length_a   1.000
_cell.length_b   1.000
_cell.length_c   1.000
_cell.angle_alpha   90.00
_cell.angle_beta   90.00
_cell.angle_gamma   90.00
#
_symmetry.space_group_name_H-M   'P 1'
#
loop_
_entity.id
_entity.type
_entity.pdbx_description
1 polymer ?
#
loop_
_entity_poly.entity_id
_entity_poly.type
_entity_poly.pdbx_seq_one_letter_code
_entity_poly.pdbx_strand_id
1 'polypeptide(L)'
;MDQKIRVLLVDDHPMVRAGFQHLLELDFDIEVVAEADNGREAFEKFRELSPDVVVLDLVMPTGFEPPKDESQSQPNGGLEALRRIRCFDDSARVLVLTGKEGGVFPAHVLQAGALGFMTKRGAPEELGKAIREVYARRRYLSSDVEVPELAQNPTKQLTKREFQVFSQLAEGASVSDIARMMNLSPKTIHAHRANIFRKLNVSSNAEIVHLAIRNGIVEA
;
A
#
# COMPACT_ATOMS: atom_id res chain seq x y z
N MET A 1 -25.80 -4.37 -24.79
CA MET A 1 -24.82 -5.34 -24.26
C MET A 1 -24.14 -4.63 -23.10
N ASP A 2 -24.36 -5.11 -21.89
CA ASP A 2 -23.69 -4.52 -20.72
C ASP A 2 -22.18 -4.73 -20.87
N GLN A 3 -21.42 -3.65 -20.71
CA GLN A 3 -19.96 -3.66 -20.84
C GLN A 3 -19.39 -4.44 -19.64
N LYS A 4 -18.64 -5.49 -19.91
CA LYS A 4 -17.98 -6.28 -18.86
C LYS A 4 -16.88 -5.46 -18.18
N ILE A 5 -16.68 -5.70 -16.89
CA ILE A 5 -15.56 -5.14 -16.11
C ILE A 5 -14.28 -5.84 -16.58
N ARG A 6 -13.37 -5.07 -17.16
CA ARG A 6 -12.08 -5.54 -17.68
C ARG A 6 -11.04 -5.62 -16.57
N VAL A 7 -10.56 -6.82 -16.28
CA VAL A 7 -9.65 -7.07 -15.15
C VAL A 7 -8.26 -7.45 -15.65
N LEU A 8 -7.22 -6.82 -15.10
CA LEU A 8 -5.84 -7.28 -15.15
C LEU A 8 -5.54 -8.08 -13.88
N LEU A 9 -5.23 -9.36 -14.00
CA LEU A 9 -4.94 -10.25 -12.88
C LEU A 9 -3.42 -10.42 -12.73
N VAL A 10 -2.89 -10.10 -11.55
CA VAL A 10 -1.44 -10.07 -11.29
C VAL A 10 -1.08 -10.91 -10.08
N ASP A 11 -0.35 -11.99 -10.30
CA ASP A 11 0.11 -12.94 -9.28
C ASP A 11 1.28 -13.75 -9.84
N ASP A 12 2.37 -13.94 -9.10
CA ASP A 12 3.53 -14.71 -9.55
C ASP A 12 3.34 -16.24 -9.44
N HIS A 13 2.25 -16.69 -8.78
CA HIS A 13 1.93 -18.10 -8.64
C HIS A 13 0.96 -18.57 -9.74
N PRO A 14 1.41 -19.33 -10.76
CA PRO A 14 0.57 -19.70 -11.90
C PRO A 14 -0.72 -20.45 -11.51
N MET A 15 -0.64 -21.35 -10.51
CA MET A 15 -1.80 -22.12 -10.05
C MET A 15 -2.86 -21.24 -9.36
N VAL A 16 -2.41 -20.24 -8.58
CA VAL A 16 -3.30 -19.30 -7.91
C VAL A 16 -3.99 -18.40 -8.95
N ARG A 17 -3.21 -17.90 -9.90
CA ARG A 17 -3.70 -17.07 -11.00
C ARG A 17 -4.73 -17.80 -11.84
N ALA A 18 -4.43 -19.03 -12.27
CA ALA A 18 -5.40 -19.86 -13.01
C ALA A 18 -6.68 -20.14 -12.21
N GLY A 19 -6.56 -20.36 -10.90
CA GLY A 19 -7.71 -20.54 -10.02
C GLY A 19 -8.61 -19.31 -9.96
N PHE A 20 -8.03 -18.12 -9.79
CA PHE A 20 -8.80 -16.87 -9.78
C PHE A 20 -9.39 -16.52 -11.15
N GLN A 21 -8.66 -16.77 -12.24
CA GLN A 21 -9.18 -16.62 -13.58
C GLN A 21 -10.45 -17.48 -13.76
N HIS A 22 -10.37 -18.75 -13.40
CA HIS A 22 -11.51 -19.65 -13.51
C HIS A 22 -12.72 -19.19 -12.66
N LEU A 23 -12.47 -18.70 -11.43
CA LEU A 23 -13.54 -18.15 -10.60
C LEU A 23 -14.19 -16.93 -11.23
N LEU A 24 -13.41 -16.02 -11.80
CA LEU A 24 -13.92 -14.81 -12.44
C LEU A 24 -14.65 -15.08 -13.76
N GLU A 25 -14.30 -16.15 -14.47
CA GLU A 25 -15.04 -16.61 -15.67
C GLU A 25 -16.48 -17.04 -15.39
N LEU A 26 -16.79 -17.40 -14.13
CA LEU A 26 -18.16 -17.72 -13.71
C LEU A 26 -19.03 -16.46 -13.57
N ASP A 27 -18.42 -15.30 -13.44
CA ASP A 27 -19.10 -14.01 -13.35
C ASP A 27 -19.35 -13.43 -14.77
N PHE A 28 -20.60 -13.35 -15.18
CA PHE A 28 -20.97 -12.93 -16.55
C PHE A 28 -20.60 -11.49 -16.89
N ASP A 29 -20.41 -10.65 -15.87
CA ASP A 29 -20.10 -9.22 -15.97
C ASP A 29 -18.61 -8.87 -15.77
N ILE A 30 -17.73 -9.89 -15.60
CA ILE A 30 -16.30 -9.72 -15.42
C ILE A 30 -15.56 -10.42 -16.57
N GLU A 31 -14.45 -9.84 -17.00
CA GLU A 31 -13.56 -10.42 -18.02
C GLU A 31 -12.10 -10.17 -17.66
N VAL A 32 -11.31 -11.24 -17.53
CA VAL A 32 -9.86 -11.14 -17.39
C VAL A 32 -9.26 -10.86 -18.75
N VAL A 33 -8.81 -9.62 -18.98
CA VAL A 33 -8.26 -9.18 -20.27
C VAL A 33 -6.76 -9.42 -20.39
N ALA A 34 -6.07 -9.59 -19.27
CA ALA A 34 -4.66 -9.94 -19.23
C ALA A 34 -4.26 -10.49 -17.86
N GLU A 35 -3.12 -11.18 -17.87
CA GLU A 35 -2.43 -11.67 -16.67
C GLU A 35 -1.00 -11.12 -16.63
N ALA A 36 -0.42 -11.01 -15.43
CA ALA A 36 0.99 -10.68 -15.24
C ALA A 36 1.56 -11.45 -14.04
N ASP A 37 2.86 -11.71 -14.03
CA ASP A 37 3.56 -12.46 -12.99
C ASP A 37 4.59 -11.65 -12.22
N ASN A 38 4.77 -10.38 -12.58
CA ASN A 38 5.69 -9.47 -11.91
C ASN A 38 5.22 -8.01 -12.04
N GLY A 39 5.84 -7.13 -11.24
CA GLY A 39 5.43 -5.71 -11.16
C GLY A 39 5.62 -4.93 -12.44
N ARG A 40 6.69 -5.21 -13.19
CA ARG A 40 6.98 -4.55 -14.48
C ARG A 40 5.94 -4.92 -15.52
N GLU A 41 5.68 -6.20 -15.71
CA GLU A 41 4.69 -6.69 -16.65
C GLU A 41 3.28 -6.16 -16.32
N ALA A 42 2.93 -6.12 -15.02
CA ALA A 42 1.69 -5.53 -14.57
C ALA A 42 1.53 -4.07 -15.01
N PHE A 43 2.57 -3.26 -14.85
CA PHE A 43 2.56 -1.86 -15.26
C PHE A 43 2.51 -1.69 -16.79
N GLU A 44 3.26 -2.49 -17.55
CA GLU A 44 3.27 -2.46 -19.01
C GLU A 44 1.88 -2.81 -19.57
N LYS A 45 1.26 -3.90 -19.09
CA LYS A 45 -0.10 -4.33 -19.49
C LYS A 45 -1.19 -3.35 -19.04
N PHE A 46 -1.02 -2.72 -17.87
CA PHE A 46 -1.93 -1.66 -17.44
C PHE A 46 -1.95 -0.50 -18.44
N ARG A 47 -0.78 -0.04 -18.88
CA ARG A 47 -0.66 1.06 -19.85
C ARG A 47 -1.21 0.71 -21.23
N GLU A 48 -0.95 -0.51 -21.68
CA GLU A 48 -1.36 -0.98 -23.00
C GLU A 48 -2.87 -1.20 -23.10
N LEU A 49 -3.45 -1.86 -22.10
CA LEU A 49 -4.80 -2.36 -22.17
C LEU A 49 -5.83 -1.47 -21.45
N SER A 50 -5.38 -0.57 -20.59
CA SER A 50 -6.25 0.29 -19.77
C SER A 50 -7.39 -0.52 -19.12
N PRO A 51 -7.10 -1.49 -18.24
CA PRO A 51 -8.12 -2.30 -17.59
C PRO A 51 -8.94 -1.44 -16.62
N ASP A 52 -10.18 -1.86 -16.36
CA ASP A 52 -11.06 -1.18 -15.42
C ASP A 52 -10.64 -1.38 -13.97
N VAL A 53 -10.14 -2.58 -13.65
CA VAL A 53 -9.66 -2.96 -12.31
C VAL A 53 -8.38 -3.79 -12.44
N VAL A 54 -7.41 -3.51 -11.58
CA VAL A 54 -6.21 -4.35 -11.39
C VAL A 54 -6.37 -5.14 -10.10
N VAL A 55 -6.34 -6.46 -10.18
CA VAL A 55 -6.22 -7.37 -9.03
C VAL A 55 -4.75 -7.70 -8.85
N LEU A 56 -4.15 -7.29 -7.74
CA LEU A 56 -2.70 -7.21 -7.59
C LEU A 56 -2.21 -7.94 -6.34
N ASP A 57 -1.39 -8.98 -6.51
CA ASP A 57 -0.61 -9.52 -5.40
C ASP A 57 0.54 -8.57 -5.03
N LEU A 58 0.83 -8.47 -3.75
CA LEU A 58 1.95 -7.66 -3.24
C LEU A 58 3.27 -8.40 -3.25
N VAL A 59 3.23 -9.70 -2.99
CA VAL A 59 4.43 -10.53 -2.81
C VAL A 59 4.77 -11.21 -4.13
N MET A 60 5.48 -10.50 -4.97
CA MET A 60 5.93 -11.00 -6.27
C MET A 60 7.22 -10.29 -6.70
N PRO A 61 7.97 -10.81 -7.69
CA PRO A 61 9.15 -10.15 -8.24
C PRO A 61 8.80 -8.75 -8.78
N THR A 62 9.74 -7.82 -8.66
CA THR A 62 9.55 -6.48 -9.23
C THR A 62 9.56 -6.50 -10.75
N GLY A 63 10.40 -7.34 -11.36
CA GLY A 63 10.65 -7.35 -12.80
C GLY A 63 11.36 -6.10 -13.34
N PHE A 64 11.54 -5.07 -12.51
CA PHE A 64 12.33 -3.88 -12.82
C PHE A 64 13.81 -4.14 -12.50
N GLU A 65 14.71 -3.46 -13.22
CA GLU A 65 16.14 -3.51 -12.87
C GLU A 65 16.34 -2.87 -11.50
N PRO A 66 17.06 -3.54 -10.56
CA PRO A 66 17.33 -2.94 -9.26
C PRO A 66 18.20 -1.69 -9.42
N PRO A 67 18.02 -0.65 -8.61
CA PRO A 67 18.97 0.44 -8.51
C PRO A 67 20.33 -0.14 -8.12
N LYS A 68 21.42 0.44 -8.66
CA LYS A 68 22.80 -0.11 -8.63
C LYS A 68 23.39 -0.36 -7.23
N ASP A 69 22.72 0.03 -6.16
CA ASP A 69 23.23 0.02 -4.77
C ASP A 69 22.38 -0.74 -3.75
N GLU A 70 21.32 -1.46 -4.14
CA GLU A 70 20.48 -2.16 -3.16
C GLU A 70 20.69 -3.67 -3.17
N SER A 71 21.54 -4.15 -2.26
CA SER A 71 21.81 -5.58 -2.01
C SER A 71 20.77 -6.30 -1.15
N GLN A 72 19.62 -5.70 -0.81
CA GLN A 72 18.59 -6.27 0.10
C GLN A 72 17.15 -5.94 -0.29
N SER A 73 16.76 -6.03 -1.54
CA SER A 73 15.35 -5.85 -1.90
C SER A 73 14.56 -7.13 -1.64
N GLN A 74 13.71 -7.13 -0.60
CA GLN A 74 12.62 -8.10 -0.53
C GLN A 74 11.70 -7.91 -1.76
N PRO A 75 11.07 -8.98 -2.28
CA PRO A 75 10.21 -8.89 -3.46
C PRO A 75 8.90 -8.14 -3.10
N ASN A 76 8.92 -6.83 -3.23
CA ASN A 76 7.76 -5.94 -3.06
C ASN A 76 7.25 -5.46 -4.43
N GLY A 77 7.31 -6.32 -5.43
CA GLY A 77 6.95 -5.96 -6.80
C GLY A 77 5.54 -5.44 -6.96
N GLY A 78 4.60 -5.94 -6.15
CA GLY A 78 3.22 -5.45 -6.16
C GLY A 78 3.09 -4.03 -5.64
N LEU A 79 3.78 -3.68 -4.56
CA LEU A 79 3.73 -2.31 -4.04
C LEU A 79 4.37 -1.31 -5.01
N GLU A 80 5.47 -1.70 -5.65
CA GLU A 80 6.11 -0.87 -6.68
C GLU A 80 5.21 -0.72 -7.92
N ALA A 81 4.55 -1.81 -8.37
CA ALA A 81 3.57 -1.75 -9.43
C ALA A 81 2.39 -0.82 -9.09
N LEU A 82 1.84 -0.93 -7.88
CA LEU A 82 0.78 -0.05 -7.39
C LEU A 82 1.19 1.43 -7.47
N ARG A 83 2.37 1.78 -6.95
CA ARG A 83 2.90 3.15 -6.99
C ARG A 83 3.05 3.67 -8.42
N ARG A 84 3.60 2.87 -9.32
CA ARG A 84 3.79 3.25 -10.73
C ARG A 84 2.48 3.40 -11.48
N ILE A 85 1.53 2.49 -11.28
CA ILE A 85 0.18 2.57 -11.85
C ILE A 85 -0.49 3.85 -11.37
N ARG A 86 -0.47 4.13 -10.06
CA ARG A 86 -1.08 5.33 -9.47
C ARG A 86 -0.39 6.63 -9.87
N CYS A 87 0.93 6.61 -10.09
CA CYS A 87 1.67 7.75 -10.60
C CYS A 87 1.35 8.04 -12.07
N PHE A 88 1.09 6.99 -12.87
CA PHE A 88 0.71 7.10 -14.27
C PHE A 88 -0.76 7.51 -14.46
N ASP A 89 -1.66 6.91 -13.67
CA ASP A 89 -3.09 7.20 -13.66
C ASP A 89 -3.60 7.25 -12.22
N ASP A 90 -3.86 8.45 -11.72
CA ASP A 90 -4.37 8.68 -10.37
C ASP A 90 -5.83 8.20 -10.19
N SER A 91 -6.50 7.88 -11.29
CA SER A 91 -7.84 7.32 -11.32
C SER A 91 -7.86 5.78 -11.31
N ALA A 92 -6.72 5.12 -11.45
CA ALA A 92 -6.61 3.66 -11.50
C ALA A 92 -7.28 2.99 -10.30
N ARG A 93 -8.00 1.91 -10.57
CA ARG A 93 -8.71 1.12 -9.56
C ARG A 93 -7.93 -0.15 -9.28
N VAL A 94 -7.32 -0.21 -8.11
CA VAL A 94 -6.49 -1.35 -7.71
C VAL A 94 -7.10 -2.02 -6.48
N LEU A 95 -7.37 -3.32 -6.63
CA LEU A 95 -7.72 -4.25 -5.56
C LEU A 95 -6.47 -5.08 -5.23
N VAL A 96 -5.98 -4.95 -4.02
CA VAL A 96 -4.86 -5.77 -3.57
C VAL A 96 -5.36 -7.09 -3.01
N LEU A 97 -4.74 -8.18 -3.46
CA LEU A 97 -5.02 -9.55 -3.07
C LEU A 97 -3.74 -10.20 -2.57
N THR A 98 -3.62 -10.49 -1.27
CA THR A 98 -2.38 -11.00 -0.68
C THR A 98 -2.58 -12.29 0.11
N GLY A 99 -1.58 -13.18 0.06
CA GLY A 99 -1.55 -14.42 0.86
C GLY A 99 -0.95 -14.24 2.26
N LYS A 100 -0.33 -13.09 2.54
CA LYS A 100 0.35 -12.87 3.83
C LYS A 100 -0.59 -12.28 4.88
N GLU A 101 -0.81 -13.04 5.93
CA GLU A 101 -1.28 -12.54 7.21
C GLU A 101 -0.10 -11.82 7.91
N GLY A 102 -0.27 -10.55 8.22
CA GLY A 102 0.61 -9.83 9.15
C GLY A 102 1.89 -9.19 8.62
N GLY A 103 2.10 -9.09 7.30
CA GLY A 103 3.35 -8.52 6.77
C GLY A 103 3.20 -7.17 6.06
N VAL A 104 2.10 -6.93 5.41
CA VAL A 104 1.80 -5.63 4.78
C VAL A 104 0.54 -5.09 5.39
N PHE A 105 0.65 -3.99 6.10
CA PHE A 105 -0.52 -3.37 6.74
C PHE A 105 -1.47 -2.85 5.66
N PRO A 106 -2.75 -3.23 5.69
CA PRO A 106 -3.77 -2.72 4.76
C PRO A 106 -3.75 -1.20 4.65
N ALA A 107 -3.45 -0.52 5.76
CA ALA A 107 -3.35 0.94 5.80
C ALA A 107 -2.29 1.51 4.83
N HIS A 108 -1.11 0.89 4.71
CA HIS A 108 -0.06 1.35 3.79
C HIS A 108 -0.45 1.20 2.33
N VAL A 109 -1.10 0.09 2.02
CA VAL A 109 -1.56 -0.19 0.65
C VAL A 109 -2.67 0.77 0.24
N LEU A 110 -3.60 1.06 1.16
CA LEU A 110 -4.65 2.04 0.93
C LEU A 110 -4.10 3.48 0.83
N GLN A 111 -3.06 3.81 1.60
CA GLN A 111 -2.35 5.10 1.49
C GLN A 111 -1.59 5.22 0.16
N ALA A 112 -1.03 4.11 -0.35
CA ALA A 112 -0.40 4.06 -1.67
C ALA A 112 -1.41 4.17 -2.82
N GLY A 113 -2.72 4.20 -2.51
CA GLY A 113 -3.78 4.49 -3.46
C GLY A 113 -4.59 3.28 -3.93
N ALA A 114 -4.45 2.11 -3.29
CA ALA A 114 -5.37 1.01 -3.53
C ALA A 114 -6.78 1.36 -3.05
N LEU A 115 -7.79 0.92 -3.78
CA LEU A 115 -9.20 1.07 -3.41
C LEU A 115 -9.72 -0.12 -2.61
N GLY A 116 -9.11 -1.29 -2.78
CA GLY A 116 -9.51 -2.48 -2.05
C GLY A 116 -8.32 -3.29 -1.53
N PHE A 117 -8.57 -4.04 -0.47
CA PHE A 117 -7.62 -4.99 0.09
C PHE A 117 -8.38 -6.23 0.56
N MET A 118 -7.86 -7.40 0.20
CA MET A 118 -8.39 -8.68 0.66
C MET A 118 -7.29 -9.73 0.77
N THR A 119 -7.55 -10.79 1.55
CA THR A 119 -6.65 -11.93 1.60
C THR A 119 -7.01 -12.96 0.52
N LYS A 120 -6.03 -13.75 0.09
CA LYS A 120 -6.27 -14.86 -0.83
C LYS A 120 -7.16 -15.97 -0.24
N ARG A 121 -7.31 -16.01 1.10
CA ARG A 121 -8.21 -16.98 1.78
C ARG A 121 -9.68 -16.65 1.58
N GLY A 122 -10.05 -15.38 1.71
CA GLY A 122 -11.44 -14.92 1.50
C GLY A 122 -11.82 -14.76 0.03
N ALA A 123 -10.84 -14.81 -0.88
CA ALA A 123 -11.04 -14.50 -2.28
C ALA A 123 -12.06 -15.37 -3.03
N PRO A 124 -12.12 -16.70 -2.83
CA PRO A 124 -13.01 -17.53 -3.66
C PRO A 124 -14.47 -17.10 -3.66
N GLU A 125 -14.96 -16.59 -2.53
CA GLU A 125 -16.36 -16.21 -2.36
C GLU A 125 -16.63 -14.72 -2.57
N GLU A 126 -15.61 -13.87 -2.36
CA GLU A 126 -15.77 -12.43 -2.30
C GLU A 126 -15.12 -11.67 -3.46
N LEU A 127 -14.28 -12.31 -4.28
CA LEU A 127 -13.45 -11.64 -5.29
C LEU A 127 -14.30 -10.86 -6.31
N GLY A 128 -15.33 -11.49 -6.87
CA GLY A 128 -16.23 -10.82 -7.82
C GLY A 128 -16.93 -9.60 -7.21
N LYS A 129 -17.40 -9.73 -5.96
CA LYS A 129 -17.98 -8.60 -5.20
C LYS A 129 -16.95 -7.49 -4.99
N ALA A 130 -15.74 -7.84 -4.57
CA ALA A 130 -14.67 -6.86 -4.34
C ALA A 130 -14.32 -6.08 -5.61
N ILE A 131 -14.24 -6.78 -6.77
CA ILE A 131 -14.00 -6.15 -8.06
C ILE A 131 -15.10 -5.15 -8.40
N ARG A 132 -16.37 -5.50 -8.22
CA ARG A 132 -17.52 -4.60 -8.50
C ARG A 132 -17.50 -3.37 -7.58
N GLU A 133 -17.19 -3.53 -6.30
CA GLU A 133 -17.06 -2.40 -5.37
C GLU A 133 -15.94 -1.45 -5.78
N VAL A 134 -14.76 -1.98 -6.10
CA VAL A 134 -13.60 -1.22 -6.55
C VAL A 134 -13.87 -0.56 -7.92
N TYR A 135 -14.54 -1.26 -8.84
CA TYR A 135 -15.00 -0.69 -10.11
C TYR A 135 -15.92 0.51 -9.90
N ALA A 136 -16.85 0.41 -8.95
CA ALA A 136 -17.75 1.50 -8.57
C ALA A 136 -17.06 2.58 -7.71
N ARG A 137 -15.72 2.57 -7.57
CA ARG A 137 -14.92 3.49 -6.74
C ARG A 137 -15.26 3.44 -5.26
N ARG A 138 -15.85 2.37 -4.78
CA ARG A 138 -16.07 2.15 -3.34
C ARG A 138 -14.89 1.41 -2.75
N ARG A 139 -14.54 1.76 -1.53
CA ARG A 139 -13.50 1.04 -0.79
C ARG A 139 -14.01 -0.35 -0.39
N TYR A 140 -13.16 -1.35 -0.58
CA TYR A 140 -13.45 -2.72 -0.18
C TYR A 140 -12.36 -3.26 0.75
N LEU A 141 -12.80 -3.87 1.84
CA LEU A 141 -11.93 -4.62 2.75
C LEU A 141 -12.63 -5.95 3.04
N SER A 142 -11.94 -7.07 2.86
CA SER A 142 -12.51 -8.35 3.18
C SER A 142 -12.70 -8.51 4.70
N SER A 143 -13.71 -9.29 5.08
CA SER A 143 -14.15 -9.47 6.47
C SER A 143 -13.11 -10.12 7.38
N ASP A 144 -12.16 -10.85 6.82
CA ASP A 144 -11.04 -11.51 7.49
C ASP A 144 -9.81 -10.58 7.69
N VAL A 145 -9.86 -9.38 7.11
CA VAL A 145 -8.85 -8.35 7.34
C VAL A 145 -9.25 -7.53 8.56
N GLU A 146 -8.69 -7.86 9.70
CA GLU A 146 -8.66 -6.91 10.81
C GLU A 146 -7.83 -5.70 10.38
N VAL A 147 -8.51 -4.69 9.85
CA VAL A 147 -7.94 -3.35 9.93
C VAL A 147 -8.06 -3.00 11.41
N PRO A 148 -6.95 -2.91 12.17
CA PRO A 148 -6.99 -2.13 13.38
C PRO A 148 -7.61 -0.82 12.90
N GLU A 149 -8.81 -0.46 13.39
CA GLU A 149 -9.61 0.68 12.90
C GLU A 149 -8.71 1.68 12.22
N LEU A 150 -9.12 2.26 11.10
CA LEU A 150 -8.54 3.53 10.62
C LEU A 150 -8.64 4.56 11.76
N ALA A 151 -8.64 4.01 12.96
CA ALA A 151 -8.35 4.59 14.22
C ALA A 151 -7.05 5.32 14.02
N GLN A 152 -7.25 6.53 13.42
CA GLN A 152 -6.38 7.58 13.77
C GLN A 152 -4.92 7.17 13.47
N ASN A 153 -4.53 7.38 12.21
CA ASN A 153 -3.11 7.59 11.99
C ASN A 153 -2.70 8.50 13.16
N PRO A 154 -2.02 7.96 14.20
CA PRO A 154 -1.79 8.71 15.42
C PRO A 154 -1.11 10.03 15.11
N THR A 155 -0.41 10.10 13.95
CA THR A 155 0.22 11.33 13.47
C THR A 155 -0.80 12.39 13.01
N LYS A 156 -2.08 12.05 12.76
CA LYS A 156 -3.14 13.06 12.53
C LYS A 156 -3.40 13.95 13.76
N GLN A 157 -3.02 13.49 14.94
CA GLN A 157 -3.10 14.28 16.18
C GLN A 157 -1.97 15.30 16.27
N LEU A 158 -0.94 15.18 15.41
CA LEU A 158 0.18 16.09 15.37
C LEU A 158 -0.18 17.34 14.54
N THR A 159 0.23 18.49 15.04
CA THR A 159 0.24 19.70 14.23
C THR A 159 1.24 19.56 13.08
N LYS A 160 1.15 20.41 12.06
CA LYS A 160 2.12 20.40 10.94
C LYS A 160 3.58 20.49 11.43
N ARG A 161 3.84 21.30 12.47
CA ARG A 161 5.19 21.44 13.05
C ARG A 161 5.63 20.20 13.83
N GLU A 162 4.76 19.62 14.61
CA GLU A 162 5.03 18.37 15.32
C GLU A 162 5.24 17.21 14.34
N PHE A 163 4.49 17.15 13.24
CA PHE A 163 4.68 16.14 12.21
C PHE A 163 6.05 16.29 11.51
N GLN A 164 6.48 17.52 11.18
CA GLN A 164 7.81 17.76 10.62
C GLN A 164 8.93 17.30 11.58
N VAL A 165 8.82 17.60 12.88
CA VAL A 165 9.78 17.14 13.89
C VAL A 165 9.74 15.62 14.03
N PHE A 166 8.54 15.02 14.03
CA PHE A 166 8.34 13.57 14.10
C PHE A 166 9.04 12.84 12.94
N SER A 167 8.85 13.30 11.69
CA SER A 167 9.49 12.69 10.51
C SER A 167 11.02 12.75 10.61
N GLN A 168 11.58 13.87 11.01
CA GLN A 168 13.03 14.02 11.16
C GLN A 168 13.60 13.16 12.29
N LEU A 169 12.88 13.02 13.42
CA LEU A 169 13.26 12.09 14.50
C LEU A 169 13.22 10.64 14.04
N ALA A 170 12.24 10.29 13.21
CA ALA A 170 12.10 8.95 12.65
C ALA A 170 13.19 8.60 11.65
N GLU A 171 13.71 9.60 10.91
CA GLU A 171 14.86 9.49 10.01
C GLU A 171 16.21 9.47 10.77
N GLY A 172 16.17 9.56 12.10
CA GLY A 172 17.38 9.50 12.95
C GLY A 172 18.10 10.83 13.14
N ALA A 173 17.52 11.95 12.71
CA ALA A 173 18.14 13.26 12.88
C ALA A 173 18.25 13.66 14.35
N SER A 174 19.38 14.28 14.73
CA SER A 174 19.56 14.80 16.08
C SER A 174 18.72 16.05 16.33
N VAL A 175 18.38 16.32 17.60
CA VAL A 175 17.66 17.55 17.99
C VAL A 175 18.36 18.81 17.49
N SER A 176 19.68 18.80 17.47
CA SER A 176 20.50 19.95 17.01
C SER A 176 20.39 20.16 15.50
N ASP A 177 20.34 19.07 14.73
CA ASP A 177 20.20 19.12 13.27
C ASP A 177 18.79 19.57 12.89
N ILE A 178 17.77 19.02 13.56
CA ILE A 178 16.38 19.43 13.37
C ILE A 178 16.23 20.94 13.69
N ALA A 179 16.81 21.40 14.78
CA ALA A 179 16.77 22.81 15.17
C ALA A 179 17.38 23.70 14.08
N ARG A 180 18.53 23.28 13.52
CA ARG A 180 19.20 23.99 12.42
C ARG A 180 18.35 24.01 11.14
N MET A 181 17.84 22.84 10.71
CA MET A 181 17.01 22.72 9.52
C MET A 181 15.72 23.52 9.59
N MET A 182 15.09 23.55 10.77
CA MET A 182 13.82 24.26 10.97
C MET A 182 13.98 25.72 11.39
N ASN A 183 15.20 26.19 11.56
CA ASN A 183 15.55 27.53 12.08
C ASN A 183 14.88 27.83 13.44
N LEU A 184 14.97 26.86 14.35
CA LEU A 184 14.41 26.92 15.71
C LEU A 184 15.50 26.67 16.76
N SER A 185 15.18 26.97 18.02
CA SER A 185 16.08 26.63 19.11
C SER A 185 15.98 25.13 19.47
N PRO A 186 17.07 24.49 19.95
CA PRO A 186 17.00 23.10 20.46
C PRO A 186 15.95 22.96 21.57
N LYS A 187 15.74 23.96 22.40
CA LYS A 187 14.70 23.99 23.44
C LYS A 187 13.31 23.87 22.83
N THR A 188 13.05 24.53 21.71
CA THR A 188 11.79 24.45 21.00
C THR A 188 11.56 23.05 20.42
N ILE A 189 12.60 22.42 19.87
CA ILE A 189 12.51 21.03 19.37
C ILE A 189 12.25 20.05 20.52
N HIS A 190 12.90 20.22 21.68
CA HIS A 190 12.59 19.41 22.86
C HIS A 190 11.12 19.55 23.31
N ALA A 191 10.55 20.74 23.26
CA ALA A 191 9.14 20.95 23.56
C ALA A 191 8.22 20.23 22.56
N HIS A 192 8.50 20.32 21.26
CA HIS A 192 7.76 19.57 20.22
C HIS A 192 7.89 18.07 20.45
N ARG A 193 9.10 17.56 20.71
CA ARG A 193 9.32 16.13 21.00
C ARG A 193 8.51 15.66 22.19
N ALA A 194 8.48 16.41 23.29
CA ALA A 194 7.69 16.07 24.48
C ALA A 194 6.18 16.02 24.17
N ASN A 195 5.68 16.96 23.35
CA ASN A 195 4.28 16.96 22.92
C ASN A 195 3.98 15.77 22.00
N ILE A 196 4.88 15.43 21.08
CA ILE A 196 4.76 14.25 20.18
C ILE A 196 4.67 12.98 21.05
N PHE A 197 5.61 12.81 21.99
CA PHE A 197 5.63 11.64 22.88
C PHE A 197 4.31 11.47 23.62
N ARG A 198 3.79 12.55 24.19
CA ARG A 198 2.51 12.56 24.89
C ARG A 198 1.33 12.24 23.96
N LYS A 199 1.27 12.88 22.78
CA LYS A 199 0.16 12.69 21.82
C LYS A 199 0.12 11.29 21.23
N LEU A 200 1.30 10.72 20.95
CA LEU A 200 1.43 9.41 20.33
C LEU A 200 1.54 8.28 21.36
N ASN A 201 1.56 8.63 22.65
CA ASN A 201 1.74 7.69 23.76
C ASN A 201 2.99 6.81 23.58
N VAL A 202 4.11 7.43 23.22
CA VAL A 202 5.43 6.79 23.04
C VAL A 202 6.41 7.32 24.07
N SER A 203 7.38 6.49 24.46
CA SER A 203 8.35 6.79 25.53
C SER A 203 9.79 6.94 25.04
N SER A 204 10.07 6.54 23.81
CA SER A 204 11.43 6.51 23.24
C SER A 204 11.46 6.89 21.76
N ASN A 205 12.65 7.30 21.28
CA ASN A 205 12.87 7.52 19.84
C ASN A 205 12.73 6.21 19.05
N ALA A 206 13.10 5.07 19.63
CA ALA A 206 12.91 3.78 18.98
C ALA A 206 11.42 3.52 18.67
N GLU A 207 10.53 3.86 19.60
CA GLU A 207 9.09 3.74 19.37
C GLU A 207 8.60 4.73 18.31
N ILE A 208 9.19 5.93 18.18
CA ILE A 208 8.91 6.86 17.07
C ILE A 208 9.31 6.22 15.74
N VAL A 209 10.51 5.64 15.64
CA VAL A 209 10.99 4.97 14.43
C VAL A 209 10.05 3.82 14.07
N HIS A 210 9.73 2.94 15.02
CA HIS A 210 8.79 1.85 14.80
C HIS A 210 7.41 2.33 14.36
N LEU A 211 6.91 3.41 14.96
CA LEU A 211 5.63 3.99 14.61
C LEU A 211 5.67 4.60 13.19
N ALA A 212 6.75 5.25 12.83
CA ALA A 212 6.95 5.84 11.51
C ALA A 212 7.04 4.76 10.41
N ILE A 213 7.81 3.68 10.66
CA ILE A 213 7.91 2.53 9.76
C ILE A 213 6.51 1.87 9.61
N ARG A 214 5.82 1.60 10.72
CA ARG A 214 4.47 1.01 10.70
C ARG A 214 3.44 1.86 9.96
N ASN A 215 3.62 3.17 9.90
CA ASN A 215 2.73 4.09 9.19
C ASN A 215 3.27 4.50 7.81
N GLY A 216 4.37 3.90 7.32
CA GLY A 216 4.95 4.17 5.99
C GLY A 216 5.48 5.59 5.81
N ILE A 217 5.90 6.23 6.91
CA ILE A 217 6.44 7.60 6.91
C ILE A 217 7.94 7.56 6.66
N VAL A 218 8.60 6.47 7.09
CA VAL A 218 10.03 6.19 6.88
C VAL A 218 10.18 4.74 6.44
N GLU A 219 11.10 4.47 5.53
CA GLU A 219 11.48 3.11 5.12
C GLU A 219 12.41 2.50 6.18
N ALA A 220 12.33 1.17 6.38
CA ALA A 220 13.14 0.43 7.35
C ALA A 220 14.52 0.12 6.81
#